data_f7beb08226b9a6aa66689cae6031ed6c
#
_entry.id   f7beb08226b9a6aa66689cae6031ed6c
#
_cell.length_a   1.000
_cell.length_b   1.000
_cell.length_c   1.000
_cell.angle_alpha   90.00
_cell.angle_beta   90.00
_cell.angle_gamma   90.00
#
_symmetry.space_group_name_H-M   'P 1'
#
loop_
_entity.id
_entity.type
_entity.pdbx_description
1 polymer ?
#
loop_
_entity_poly.entity_id
_entity_poly.type
_entity_poly.pdbx_seq_one_letter_code
_entity_poly.pdbx_strand_id
1 'polypeptide(L)'
;IAKVCFREHQEVHKGDTLLVLDDREYRIRLMEAEAALKDAKAGANVINATEQTTETSASIYQASIDEINVRLAKLAKDCERYRNLVEKKAATPIQLEQLEVEYAATRKKLEGVKKQQAAAYKGVNEVTTRKQNVAASIERAEAAVEMAKLNLSYCVVVAPCDGKLGRRSIEEGQMVNAGTTITYIIPTNNKWVIANYKETQIENLYVGQKVRMTVDAISNKEFEGT
;
A
#
# COMPACT_ATOMS: atom_id res chain seq x y z
N ILE A 1 10.91 26.80 15.57
CA ILE A 1 12.07 26.74 14.66
C ILE A 1 13.28 26.27 15.45
N ALA A 2 13.93 25.19 15.04
CA ALA A 2 15.13 24.69 15.70
C ALA A 2 16.39 25.41 15.17
N LYS A 3 16.46 25.69 13.85
CA LYS A 3 17.62 26.31 13.24
C LYS A 3 17.22 27.06 11.97
N VAL A 4 17.83 28.23 11.75
CA VAL A 4 17.75 28.99 10.49
C VAL A 4 19.09 28.86 9.76
N CYS A 5 19.07 28.37 8.52
CA CYS A 5 20.27 28.02 7.74
C CYS A 5 20.62 29.03 6.66
N PHE A 6 19.93 30.17 6.56
CA PHE A 6 20.18 31.17 5.54
C PHE A 6 20.41 32.56 6.13
N ARG A 7 21.01 33.45 5.33
CA ARG A 7 21.16 34.88 5.61
C ARG A 7 20.31 35.70 4.65
N GLU A 8 19.98 36.92 5.04
CA GLU A 8 19.28 37.85 4.16
C GLU A 8 20.13 38.14 2.92
N HIS A 9 19.46 38.26 1.79
CA HIS A 9 20.07 38.52 0.48
C HIS A 9 21.06 37.47 -0.03
N GLN A 10 21.10 36.29 0.59
CA GLN A 10 21.93 35.17 0.16
C GLN A 10 21.42 34.59 -1.16
N GLU A 11 22.30 34.18 -2.05
CA GLU A 11 22.00 33.38 -3.21
C GLU A 11 21.82 31.92 -2.80
N VAL A 12 20.76 31.29 -3.29
CA VAL A 12 20.41 29.89 -2.99
C VAL A 12 20.06 29.13 -4.25
N HIS A 13 20.32 27.85 -4.23
CA HIS A 13 19.93 26.90 -5.27
C HIS A 13 18.73 26.09 -4.84
N LYS A 14 18.01 25.61 -5.82
CA LYS A 14 16.89 24.68 -5.57
C LYS A 14 17.34 23.49 -4.73
N GLY A 15 16.66 23.24 -3.60
CA GLY A 15 16.97 22.17 -2.66
C GLY A 15 17.84 22.59 -1.47
N ASP A 16 18.40 23.79 -1.46
CA ASP A 16 19.15 24.30 -0.31
C ASP A 16 18.24 24.38 0.92
N THR A 17 18.72 23.91 2.06
CA THR A 17 17.97 23.96 3.31
C THR A 17 17.93 25.37 3.85
N LEU A 18 16.72 25.91 4.02
CA LEU A 18 16.50 27.26 4.55
C LEU A 18 16.31 27.24 6.06
N LEU A 19 15.53 26.33 6.57
CA LEU A 19 15.31 26.18 8.02
C LEU A 19 14.97 24.75 8.40
N VAL A 20 15.19 24.44 9.66
CA VAL A 20 14.81 23.18 10.29
C VAL A 20 13.89 23.47 11.46
N LEU A 21 12.75 22.82 11.49
CA LEU A 21 11.80 22.82 12.59
C LEU A 21 12.19 21.79 13.63
N ASP A 22 11.63 21.87 14.84
CA ASP A 22 11.72 20.82 15.83
C ASP A 22 10.94 19.58 15.36
N ASP A 23 11.65 18.51 15.05
CA ASP A 23 11.12 17.31 14.44
C ASP A 23 10.85 16.16 15.45
N ARG A 24 11.11 16.39 16.74
CA ARG A 24 11.03 15.34 17.78
C ARG A 24 9.65 14.68 17.84
N GLU A 25 8.60 15.48 17.81
CA GLU A 25 7.22 14.96 17.82
C GLU A 25 6.92 14.14 16.55
N TYR A 26 7.34 14.60 15.40
CA TYR A 26 7.13 13.90 14.13
C TYR A 26 7.93 12.60 14.03
N ARG A 27 9.12 12.55 14.61
CA ARG A 27 9.90 11.30 14.72
C ARG A 27 9.21 10.27 15.62
N ILE A 28 8.63 10.71 16.75
CA ILE A 28 7.87 9.82 17.62
C ILE A 28 6.65 9.27 16.88
N ARG A 29 5.91 10.11 16.20
CA ARG A 29 4.75 9.70 15.38
C ARG A 29 5.14 8.71 14.28
N LEU A 30 6.30 8.90 13.65
CA LEU A 30 6.82 7.95 12.67
C LEU A 30 7.12 6.59 13.32
N MET A 31 7.80 6.59 14.47
CA MET A 31 8.08 5.36 15.21
C MET A 31 6.80 4.62 15.65
N GLU A 32 5.76 5.35 16.07
CA GLU A 32 4.45 4.77 16.39
C GLU A 32 3.80 4.12 15.19
N ALA A 33 3.80 4.80 14.03
CA ALA A 33 3.26 4.28 12.79
C ALA A 33 4.03 3.05 12.29
N GLU A 34 5.36 3.06 12.38
CA GLU A 34 6.22 1.92 12.02
C GLU A 34 5.99 0.71 12.95
N ALA A 35 5.78 0.95 14.25
CA ALA A 35 5.44 -0.10 15.20
C ALA A 35 4.07 -0.73 14.86
N ALA A 36 3.06 0.10 14.57
CA ALA A 36 1.74 -0.38 14.15
C ALA A 36 1.80 -1.20 12.85
N LEU A 37 2.62 -0.78 11.88
CA LEU A 37 2.86 -1.55 10.65
C LEU A 37 3.51 -2.91 10.94
N LYS A 38 4.49 -2.93 11.85
CA LYS A 38 5.15 -4.17 12.27
C LYS A 38 4.18 -5.13 12.93
N ASP A 39 3.28 -4.64 13.77
CA ASP A 39 2.25 -5.43 14.43
C ASP A 39 1.25 -6.00 13.41
N ALA A 40 0.80 -5.20 12.44
CA ALA A 40 -0.07 -5.65 11.36
C ALA A 40 0.60 -6.75 10.51
N LYS A 41 1.89 -6.61 10.19
CA LYS A 41 2.67 -7.63 9.47
C LYS A 41 2.89 -8.90 10.30
N ALA A 42 3.08 -8.79 11.60
CA ALA A 42 3.15 -9.95 12.49
C ALA A 42 1.82 -10.70 12.53
N GLY A 43 0.69 -9.98 12.57
CA GLY A 43 -0.65 -10.56 12.44
C GLY A 43 -0.85 -11.35 11.14
N ALA A 44 -0.30 -10.86 10.02
CA ALA A 44 -0.35 -11.57 8.75
C ALA A 44 0.40 -12.92 8.79
N ASN A 45 1.54 -12.98 9.47
CA ASN A 45 2.28 -14.23 9.61
C ASN A 45 1.49 -15.29 10.39
N VAL A 46 0.77 -14.87 11.44
CA VAL A 46 -0.11 -15.77 12.21
C VAL A 46 -1.24 -16.31 11.34
N ILE A 47 -1.87 -15.46 10.54
CA ILE A 47 -2.95 -15.88 9.65
C ILE A 47 -2.41 -16.83 8.56
N ASN A 48 -1.25 -16.57 7.97
CA ASN A 48 -0.62 -17.47 6.98
C ASN A 48 -0.31 -18.85 7.59
N ALA A 49 0.19 -18.91 8.82
CA ALA A 49 0.41 -20.18 9.52
C ALA A 49 -0.91 -20.93 9.79
N THR A 50 -1.97 -20.19 10.15
CA THR A 50 -3.31 -20.77 10.36
C THR A 50 -3.90 -21.28 9.04
N GLU A 51 -3.72 -20.57 7.93
CA GLU A 51 -4.12 -21.00 6.58
C GLU A 51 -3.49 -22.36 6.24
N GLN A 52 -2.17 -22.47 6.37
CA GLN A 52 -1.42 -23.68 6.08
C GLN A 52 -1.89 -24.89 6.92
N THR A 53 -2.15 -24.69 8.22
CA THR A 53 -2.66 -25.76 9.08
C THR A 53 -4.07 -26.18 8.72
N THR A 54 -4.93 -25.22 8.34
CA THR A 54 -6.33 -25.50 7.95
C THR A 54 -6.37 -26.20 6.59
N GLU A 55 -5.57 -25.79 5.62
CA GLU A 55 -5.42 -26.48 4.32
C GLU A 55 -4.90 -27.90 4.48
N THR A 56 -3.88 -28.08 5.33
CA THR A 56 -3.34 -29.42 5.63
C THR A 56 -4.42 -30.31 6.23
N SER A 57 -5.23 -29.79 7.15
CA SER A 57 -6.34 -30.54 7.72
C SER A 57 -7.41 -30.92 6.68
N ALA A 58 -7.72 -30.01 5.75
CA ALA A 58 -8.65 -30.30 4.65
C ALA A 58 -8.09 -31.38 3.69
N SER A 59 -6.77 -31.41 3.43
CA SER A 59 -6.13 -32.39 2.57
C SER A 59 -6.15 -33.81 3.16
N ILE A 60 -6.11 -33.95 4.48
CA ILE A 60 -6.23 -35.25 5.17
C ILE A 60 -7.58 -35.91 4.86
N TYR A 61 -8.66 -35.13 4.82
CA TYR A 61 -9.98 -35.68 4.44
C TYR A 61 -10.00 -36.13 3.00
N GLN A 62 -9.28 -35.47 2.08
CA GLN A 62 -9.20 -35.93 0.69
C GLN A 62 -8.51 -37.30 0.60
N ALA A 63 -7.39 -37.50 1.29
CA ALA A 63 -6.70 -38.79 1.34
C ALA A 63 -7.61 -39.91 1.92
N SER A 64 -8.38 -39.59 2.97
CA SER A 64 -9.36 -40.53 3.54
C SER A 64 -10.49 -40.85 2.57
N ILE A 65 -10.96 -39.91 1.78
CA ILE A 65 -11.96 -40.14 0.73
C ILE A 65 -11.41 -41.06 -0.35
N ASP A 66 -10.17 -40.83 -0.76
CA ASP A 66 -9.51 -41.69 -1.81
C ASP A 66 -9.34 -43.13 -1.33
N GLU A 67 -8.91 -43.32 -0.07
CA GLU A 67 -8.83 -44.64 0.54
C GLU A 67 -10.18 -45.38 0.55
N ILE A 68 -11.23 -44.67 1.01
CA ILE A 68 -12.59 -45.25 1.08
C ILE A 68 -13.12 -45.55 -0.34
N ASN A 69 -12.83 -44.73 -1.33
CA ASN A 69 -13.22 -44.98 -2.72
C ASN A 69 -12.56 -46.24 -3.28
N VAL A 70 -11.29 -46.45 -3.00
CA VAL A 70 -10.61 -47.70 -3.40
C VAL A 70 -11.27 -48.90 -2.75
N ARG A 71 -11.63 -48.82 -1.45
CA ARG A 71 -12.33 -49.90 -0.74
C ARG A 71 -13.74 -50.15 -1.32
N LEU A 72 -14.49 -49.07 -1.62
CA LEU A 72 -15.80 -49.19 -2.27
C LEU A 72 -15.71 -49.86 -3.64
N ALA A 73 -14.71 -49.46 -4.46
CA ALA A 73 -14.49 -50.09 -5.77
C ALA A 73 -14.22 -51.61 -5.67
N LYS A 74 -13.45 -52.02 -4.64
CA LYS A 74 -13.21 -53.43 -4.36
C LYS A 74 -14.52 -54.14 -3.96
N LEU A 75 -15.23 -53.61 -2.96
CA LEU A 75 -16.48 -54.18 -2.47
C LEU A 75 -17.57 -54.28 -3.56
N ALA A 76 -17.66 -53.27 -4.45
CA ALA A 76 -18.57 -53.33 -5.59
C ALA A 76 -18.29 -54.51 -6.52
N LYS A 77 -16.98 -54.72 -6.85
CA LYS A 77 -16.56 -55.88 -7.67
C LYS A 77 -16.84 -57.21 -6.96
N ASP A 78 -16.61 -57.25 -5.66
CA ASP A 78 -16.86 -58.47 -4.86
C ASP A 78 -18.37 -58.77 -4.78
N CYS A 79 -19.22 -57.76 -4.58
CA CYS A 79 -20.68 -57.93 -4.62
C CYS A 79 -21.16 -58.45 -5.98
N GLU A 80 -20.65 -57.89 -7.08
CA GLU A 80 -20.97 -58.35 -8.43
C GLU A 80 -20.54 -59.81 -8.66
N ARG A 81 -19.35 -60.17 -8.24
CA ARG A 81 -18.81 -61.53 -8.34
C ARG A 81 -19.66 -62.51 -7.53
N TYR A 82 -19.95 -62.17 -6.28
CA TYR A 82 -20.76 -63.06 -5.42
C TYR A 82 -22.21 -63.16 -5.91
N ARG A 83 -22.82 -62.12 -6.49
CA ARG A 83 -24.13 -62.16 -7.11
C ARG A 83 -24.17 -63.20 -8.22
N ASN A 84 -23.20 -63.21 -9.10
CA ASN A 84 -23.08 -64.20 -10.17
C ASN A 84 -22.83 -65.65 -9.64
N LEU A 85 -22.09 -65.78 -8.51
CA LEU A 85 -21.86 -67.08 -7.88
C LEU A 85 -23.14 -67.64 -7.20
N VAL A 86 -23.95 -66.78 -6.56
CA VAL A 86 -25.24 -67.17 -5.96
C VAL A 86 -26.22 -67.63 -7.04
N GLU A 87 -26.31 -66.91 -8.18
CA GLU A 87 -27.13 -67.31 -9.33
C GLU A 87 -26.75 -68.70 -9.85
N LYS A 88 -25.45 -69.02 -9.85
CA LYS A 88 -24.90 -70.32 -10.26
C LYS A 88 -24.93 -71.38 -9.13
N LYS A 89 -25.55 -71.06 -7.97
CA LYS A 89 -25.60 -71.92 -6.77
C LYS A 89 -24.18 -72.28 -6.21
N ALA A 90 -23.15 -71.46 -6.50
CA ALA A 90 -21.76 -71.71 -6.08
C ALA A 90 -21.38 -70.85 -4.82
N ALA A 91 -22.28 -70.02 -4.32
CA ALA A 91 -22.15 -69.25 -3.06
C ALA A 91 -23.48 -69.17 -2.32
N THR A 92 -23.45 -68.81 -1.02
CA THR A 92 -24.64 -68.68 -0.21
C THR A 92 -25.20 -67.25 -0.29
N PRO A 93 -26.57 -67.06 -0.26
CA PRO A 93 -27.14 -65.74 -0.22
C PRO A 93 -26.67 -64.88 0.97
N ILE A 94 -26.38 -65.51 2.11
CA ILE A 94 -25.89 -64.85 3.34
C ILE A 94 -24.52 -64.15 3.09
N GLN A 95 -23.65 -64.78 2.30
CA GLN A 95 -22.36 -64.17 1.95
C GLN A 95 -22.50 -62.92 1.08
N LEU A 96 -23.47 -62.92 0.14
CA LEU A 96 -23.78 -61.74 -0.65
C LEU A 96 -24.36 -60.62 0.21
N GLU A 97 -25.33 -60.94 1.07
CA GLU A 97 -25.94 -59.99 1.98
C GLU A 97 -24.89 -59.30 2.90
N GLN A 98 -23.95 -60.09 3.45
CA GLN A 98 -22.86 -59.50 4.25
C GLN A 98 -22.04 -58.51 3.48
N LEU A 99 -21.67 -58.77 2.21
CA LEU A 99 -20.90 -57.86 1.36
C LEU A 99 -21.73 -56.62 0.99
N GLU A 100 -23.02 -56.78 0.72
CA GLU A 100 -23.92 -55.62 0.43
C GLU A 100 -24.07 -54.69 1.65
N VAL A 101 -24.18 -55.29 2.85
CA VAL A 101 -24.19 -54.50 4.11
C VAL A 101 -22.87 -53.76 4.32
N GLU A 102 -21.72 -54.45 4.10
CA GLU A 102 -20.39 -53.80 4.22
C GLU A 102 -20.24 -52.66 3.18
N TYR A 103 -20.66 -52.87 1.94
CA TYR A 103 -20.70 -51.87 0.90
C TYR A 103 -21.53 -50.64 1.31
N ALA A 104 -22.77 -50.88 1.79
CA ALA A 104 -23.66 -49.83 2.24
C ALA A 104 -23.07 -49.03 3.42
N ALA A 105 -22.51 -49.72 4.41
CA ALA A 105 -21.83 -49.08 5.56
C ALA A 105 -20.65 -48.24 5.14
N THR A 106 -19.79 -48.76 4.23
CA THR A 106 -18.64 -48.02 3.71
C THR A 106 -19.06 -46.82 2.89
N ARG A 107 -20.16 -46.91 2.11
CA ARG A 107 -20.77 -45.78 1.38
C ARG A 107 -21.24 -44.69 2.33
N LYS A 108 -21.89 -45.08 3.45
CA LYS A 108 -22.29 -44.12 4.47
C LYS A 108 -21.10 -43.45 5.16
N LYS A 109 -20.02 -44.22 5.40
CA LYS A 109 -18.75 -43.64 5.90
C LYS A 109 -18.20 -42.60 4.95
N LEU A 110 -18.19 -42.83 3.63
CA LEU A 110 -17.77 -41.89 2.61
C LEU A 110 -18.58 -40.59 2.68
N GLU A 111 -19.90 -40.70 2.80
CA GLU A 111 -20.78 -39.53 2.92
C GLU A 111 -20.43 -38.70 4.17
N GLY A 112 -20.15 -39.36 5.30
CA GLY A 112 -19.72 -38.72 6.54
C GLY A 112 -18.42 -37.95 6.37
N VAL A 113 -17.39 -38.59 5.78
CA VAL A 113 -16.08 -37.94 5.55
C VAL A 113 -16.18 -36.79 4.55
N LYS A 114 -17.00 -36.88 3.50
CA LYS A 114 -17.30 -35.76 2.59
C LYS A 114 -17.93 -34.56 3.29
N LYS A 115 -18.82 -34.79 4.26
CA LYS A 115 -19.40 -33.69 5.07
C LYS A 115 -18.34 -33.04 5.95
N GLN A 116 -17.42 -33.85 6.55
CA GLN A 116 -16.30 -33.31 7.32
C GLN A 116 -15.35 -32.49 6.45
N GLN A 117 -15.04 -32.97 5.24
CA GLN A 117 -14.25 -32.23 4.28
C GLN A 117 -14.88 -30.88 3.91
N ALA A 118 -16.18 -30.89 3.62
CA ALA A 118 -16.92 -29.65 3.30
C ALA A 118 -16.90 -28.64 4.47
N ALA A 119 -16.97 -29.14 5.72
CA ALA A 119 -16.82 -28.28 6.90
C ALA A 119 -15.40 -27.70 7.02
N ALA A 120 -14.37 -28.51 6.75
CA ALA A 120 -12.98 -28.05 6.75
C ALA A 120 -12.72 -26.98 5.69
N TYR A 121 -13.27 -27.13 4.48
CA TYR A 121 -13.16 -26.10 3.42
C TYR A 121 -13.88 -24.79 3.79
N LYS A 122 -14.96 -24.83 4.56
CA LYS A 122 -15.54 -23.59 5.10
C LYS A 122 -14.56 -22.87 6.01
N GLY A 123 -13.83 -23.62 6.86
CA GLY A 123 -12.78 -23.05 7.69
C GLY A 123 -11.66 -22.39 6.85
N VAL A 124 -11.25 -23.00 5.73
CA VAL A 124 -10.28 -22.38 4.80
C VAL A 124 -10.81 -21.06 4.27
N ASN A 125 -12.07 -20.99 3.83
CA ASN A 125 -12.67 -19.76 3.32
C ASN A 125 -12.75 -18.65 4.40
N GLU A 126 -13.01 -19.02 5.65
CA GLU A 126 -12.99 -18.07 6.77
C GLU A 126 -11.59 -17.48 7.00
N VAL A 127 -10.56 -18.32 6.96
CA VAL A 127 -9.16 -17.87 7.09
C VAL A 127 -8.78 -16.98 5.91
N THR A 128 -9.18 -17.32 4.69
CA THR A 128 -8.94 -16.48 3.50
C THR A 128 -9.59 -15.10 3.65
N THR A 129 -10.82 -15.03 4.17
CA THR A 129 -11.48 -13.74 4.44
C THR A 129 -10.73 -12.94 5.50
N ARG A 130 -10.26 -13.59 6.57
CA ARG A 130 -9.44 -12.93 7.60
C ARG A 130 -8.12 -12.40 7.01
N LYS A 131 -7.49 -13.15 6.11
CA LYS A 131 -6.28 -12.74 5.40
C LYS A 131 -6.50 -11.45 4.60
N GLN A 132 -7.62 -11.33 3.90
CA GLN A 132 -7.98 -10.09 3.19
C GLN A 132 -8.14 -8.91 4.15
N ASN A 133 -8.77 -9.11 5.30
CA ASN A 133 -8.92 -8.07 6.32
C ASN A 133 -7.56 -7.62 6.91
N VAL A 134 -6.65 -8.57 7.12
CA VAL A 134 -5.29 -8.28 7.59
C VAL A 134 -4.49 -7.55 6.51
N ALA A 135 -4.62 -7.93 5.22
CA ALA A 135 -4.00 -7.20 4.11
C ALA A 135 -4.46 -5.74 4.07
N ALA A 136 -5.77 -5.48 4.18
CA ALA A 136 -6.30 -4.12 4.26
C ALA A 136 -5.82 -3.35 5.51
N SER A 137 -5.54 -4.06 6.61
CA SER A 137 -4.95 -3.45 7.82
C SER A 137 -3.50 -3.04 7.58
N ILE A 138 -2.72 -3.84 6.85
CA ILE A 138 -1.34 -3.52 6.48
C ILE A 138 -1.32 -2.29 5.57
N GLU A 139 -2.16 -2.23 4.54
CA GLU A 139 -2.25 -1.07 3.64
C GLU A 139 -2.56 0.23 4.40
N ARG A 140 -3.48 0.17 5.37
CA ARG A 140 -3.78 1.32 6.24
C ARG A 140 -2.59 1.74 7.09
N ALA A 141 -1.86 0.77 7.64
CA ALA A 141 -0.68 1.05 8.45
C ALA A 141 0.47 1.61 7.58
N GLU A 142 0.65 1.12 6.35
CA GLU A 142 1.61 1.65 5.39
C GLU A 142 1.28 3.10 4.99
N ALA A 143 0.01 3.40 4.73
CA ALA A 143 -0.42 4.78 4.48
C ALA A 143 -0.17 5.71 5.67
N ALA A 144 -0.33 5.22 6.91
CA ALA A 144 -0.03 5.97 8.12
C ALA A 144 1.48 6.26 8.25
N VAL A 145 2.34 5.30 7.92
CA VAL A 145 3.81 5.50 7.88
C VAL A 145 4.19 6.54 6.82
N GLU A 146 3.63 6.46 5.62
CA GLU A 146 3.92 7.45 4.56
C GLU A 146 3.44 8.85 4.94
N MET A 147 2.29 8.97 5.60
CA MET A 147 1.82 10.26 6.14
C MET A 147 2.76 10.81 7.22
N ALA A 148 3.25 9.96 8.12
CA ALA A 148 4.19 10.37 9.16
C ALA A 148 5.53 10.81 8.56
N LYS A 149 6.05 10.12 7.55
CA LYS A 149 7.25 10.51 6.79
C LYS A 149 7.07 11.83 6.07
N LEU A 150 5.93 12.04 5.43
CA LEU A 150 5.61 13.29 4.75
C LEU A 150 5.61 14.45 5.75
N ASN A 151 4.96 14.30 6.90
CA ASN A 151 4.95 15.32 7.93
C ASN A 151 6.35 15.60 8.48
N LEU A 152 7.18 14.57 8.66
CA LEU A 152 8.57 14.72 9.06
C LEU A 152 9.39 15.46 7.98
N SER A 153 9.14 15.23 6.71
CA SER A 153 9.82 15.92 5.61
C SER A 153 9.55 17.42 5.60
N TYR A 154 8.35 17.85 6.04
CA TYR A 154 8.02 19.27 6.16
C TYR A 154 8.78 19.99 7.29
N CYS A 155 9.43 19.25 8.19
CA CYS A 155 10.29 19.85 9.21
C CYS A 155 11.58 20.44 8.63
N VAL A 156 11.95 20.08 7.41
CA VAL A 156 13.07 20.67 6.68
C VAL A 156 12.53 21.48 5.50
N VAL A 157 12.59 22.80 5.60
CA VAL A 157 12.12 23.68 4.54
C VAL A 157 13.29 23.98 3.60
N VAL A 158 13.08 23.69 2.32
CA VAL A 158 14.10 23.85 1.26
C VAL A 158 13.67 24.89 0.24
N ALA A 159 14.65 25.48 -0.46
CA ALA A 159 14.42 26.44 -1.53
C ALA A 159 13.74 25.74 -2.74
N PRO A 160 12.58 26.23 -3.22
CA PRO A 160 11.88 25.64 -4.37
C PRO A 160 12.51 25.94 -5.73
N CYS A 161 13.31 27.01 -5.81
CA CYS A 161 13.98 27.46 -7.04
C CYS A 161 15.29 28.18 -6.73
N ASP A 162 16.10 28.37 -7.77
CA ASP A 162 17.29 29.21 -7.69
C ASP A 162 16.92 30.69 -7.61
N GLY A 163 17.64 31.43 -6.77
CA GLY A 163 17.36 32.86 -6.65
C GLY A 163 18.06 33.51 -5.47
N LYS A 164 17.70 34.76 -5.22
CA LYS A 164 18.18 35.55 -4.11
C LYS A 164 17.10 35.69 -3.05
N LEU A 165 17.45 35.36 -1.80
CA LEU A 165 16.53 35.47 -0.66
C LEU A 165 16.28 36.95 -0.30
N GLY A 166 15.06 37.23 0.12
CA GLY A 166 14.66 38.51 0.68
C GLY A 166 15.02 38.64 2.15
N ARG A 167 14.29 39.53 2.83
CA ARG A 167 14.44 39.72 4.27
C ARG A 167 13.92 38.50 5.03
N ARG A 168 14.50 38.24 6.18
CA ARG A 168 14.11 37.20 7.10
C ARG A 168 12.99 37.71 8.02
N SER A 169 11.85 37.01 8.03
CA SER A 169 10.70 37.37 8.88
C SER A 169 10.57 36.50 10.13
N ILE A 170 11.59 35.67 10.41
CA ILE A 170 11.55 34.64 11.45
C ILE A 170 12.86 34.57 12.23
N GLU A 171 12.76 34.11 13.48
CA GLU A 171 13.91 33.91 14.38
C GLU A 171 13.96 32.47 14.93
N GLU A 172 15.16 32.01 15.32
CA GLU A 172 15.32 30.74 16.01
C GLU A 172 14.57 30.74 17.35
N GLY A 173 13.94 29.62 17.68
CA GLY A 173 13.07 29.50 18.85
C GLY A 173 11.63 30.00 18.62
N GLN A 174 11.35 30.70 17.55
CA GLN A 174 10.00 31.19 17.24
C GLN A 174 9.08 30.04 16.85
N MET A 175 7.81 30.08 17.30
CA MET A 175 6.76 29.21 16.82
C MET A 175 6.22 29.73 15.50
N VAL A 176 6.06 28.83 14.52
CA VAL A 176 5.49 29.12 13.22
C VAL A 176 4.29 28.20 12.96
N ASN A 177 3.28 28.75 12.31
CA ASN A 177 2.10 28.02 11.88
C ASN A 177 2.14 27.80 10.36
N ALA A 178 1.36 26.83 9.88
CA ALA A 178 1.16 26.66 8.45
C ALA A 178 0.64 27.96 7.81
N GLY A 179 1.26 28.39 6.70
CA GLY A 179 0.95 29.66 6.03
C GLY A 179 1.79 30.86 6.50
N THR A 180 2.66 30.72 7.51
CA THR A 180 3.57 31.79 7.90
C THR A 180 4.61 32.01 6.81
N THR A 181 4.72 33.25 6.31
CA THR A 181 5.77 33.63 5.36
C THR A 181 7.12 33.68 6.06
N ILE A 182 8.06 32.90 5.59
CA ILE A 182 9.44 32.81 6.11
C ILE A 182 10.35 33.84 5.47
N THR A 183 10.36 33.86 4.18
CA THR A 183 11.08 34.75 3.28
C THR A 183 10.48 34.63 1.88
N TYR A 184 10.95 35.44 0.96
CA TYR A 184 10.62 35.29 -0.46
C TYR A 184 11.90 35.08 -1.27
N ILE A 185 11.78 34.37 -2.39
CA ILE A 185 12.90 34.12 -3.31
C ILE A 185 12.64 34.93 -4.57
N ILE A 186 13.62 35.75 -4.95
CA ILE A 186 13.61 36.46 -6.22
C ILE A 186 14.35 35.58 -7.23
N PRO A 187 13.65 34.97 -8.21
CA PRO A 187 14.30 34.13 -9.21
C PRO A 187 15.33 34.90 -10.02
N THR A 188 16.49 34.31 -10.28
CA THR A 188 17.57 34.97 -11.05
C THR A 188 17.26 34.95 -12.54
N ASN A 189 16.50 33.96 -13.02
CA ASN A 189 16.37 33.65 -14.45
C ASN A 189 15.17 34.27 -15.16
N ASN A 190 14.16 34.74 -14.44
CA ASN A 190 12.97 35.36 -15.02
C ASN A 190 12.76 36.76 -14.45
N LYS A 191 13.16 37.75 -15.19
CA LYS A 191 12.89 39.16 -14.86
C LYS A 191 11.98 39.73 -15.92
N TRP A 192 10.96 40.45 -15.48
CA TRP A 192 10.07 41.19 -16.37
C TRP A 192 10.01 42.64 -15.92
N VAL A 193 9.70 43.49 -16.88
CA VAL A 193 9.51 44.91 -16.65
C VAL A 193 8.06 45.26 -16.92
N ILE A 194 7.43 45.96 -15.98
CA ILE A 194 6.09 46.51 -16.17
C ILE A 194 6.25 47.94 -16.63
N ALA A 195 5.87 48.22 -17.88
CA ALA A 195 5.87 49.56 -18.43
C ALA A 195 4.47 50.17 -18.34
N ASN A 196 4.35 51.28 -17.64
CA ASN A 196 3.10 52.00 -17.52
C ASN A 196 3.02 53.09 -18.59
N TYR A 197 2.11 52.94 -19.55
CA TYR A 197 1.85 53.89 -20.62
C TYR A 197 0.59 54.71 -20.35
N LYS A 198 0.57 55.97 -20.79
CA LYS A 198 -0.64 56.75 -20.83
C LYS A 198 -1.52 56.30 -22.02
N GLU A 199 -2.82 56.45 -21.90
CA GLU A 199 -3.78 56.06 -22.95
C GLU A 199 -3.40 56.64 -24.34
N THR A 200 -2.91 57.85 -24.38
CA THR A 200 -2.46 58.54 -25.62
C THR A 200 -1.18 57.93 -26.27
N GLN A 201 -0.52 57.03 -25.57
CA GLN A 201 0.71 56.39 -26.03
C GLN A 201 0.49 54.93 -26.54
N ILE A 202 -0.73 54.39 -26.34
CA ILE A 202 -1.04 53.00 -26.65
C ILE A 202 -1.34 52.78 -28.15
N GLU A 203 -1.71 53.84 -28.91
CA GLU A 203 -2.16 53.73 -30.30
C GLU A 203 -1.25 52.93 -31.23
N ASN A 204 0.06 52.91 -30.99
CA ASN A 204 1.06 52.23 -31.82
C ASN A 204 1.73 51.03 -31.13
N LEU A 205 1.16 50.54 -30.01
CA LEU A 205 1.70 49.39 -29.28
C LEU A 205 0.96 48.10 -29.66
N TYR A 206 1.72 47.06 -29.93
CA TYR A 206 1.16 45.71 -30.22
C TYR A 206 1.93 44.61 -29.50
N VAL A 207 1.27 43.51 -29.21
CA VAL A 207 1.86 42.34 -28.56
C VAL A 207 2.94 41.74 -29.43
N GLY A 208 4.14 41.47 -28.85
CA GLY A 208 5.29 40.95 -29.58
C GLY A 208 6.21 42.04 -30.18
N GLN A 209 5.93 43.32 -29.92
CA GLN A 209 6.79 44.41 -30.35
C GLN A 209 8.13 44.35 -29.60
N LYS A 210 9.23 44.48 -30.34
CA LYS A 210 10.56 44.61 -29.74
C LYS A 210 10.73 45.96 -29.01
N VAL A 211 11.11 45.87 -27.73
CA VAL A 211 11.33 47.04 -26.89
C VAL A 211 12.79 47.09 -26.46
N ARG A 212 13.43 48.23 -26.57
CA ARG A 212 14.73 48.51 -25.99
C ARG A 212 14.54 49.32 -24.71
N MET A 213 15.25 48.92 -23.67
CA MET A 213 15.18 49.60 -22.39
C MET A 213 16.62 49.80 -21.84
N THR A 214 16.81 50.93 -21.16
CA THR A 214 18.02 51.23 -20.42
C THR A 214 17.69 51.31 -18.94
N VAL A 215 18.65 50.90 -18.11
CA VAL A 215 18.51 50.95 -16.65
C VAL A 215 19.58 51.88 -16.11
N ASP A 216 19.19 52.96 -15.45
CA ASP A 216 20.08 54.02 -14.97
C ASP A 216 21.19 53.50 -14.03
N ALA A 217 20.86 52.43 -13.25
CA ALA A 217 21.82 51.78 -12.35
C ALA A 217 22.90 50.94 -13.09
N ILE A 218 22.72 50.69 -14.38
CA ILE A 218 23.65 49.89 -15.19
C ILE A 218 24.05 50.72 -16.41
N SER A 219 25.06 51.56 -16.26
CA SER A 219 25.54 52.44 -17.29
C SER A 219 25.95 51.69 -18.57
N ASN A 220 25.57 52.23 -19.73
CA ASN A 220 25.97 51.73 -21.07
C ASN A 220 25.50 50.31 -21.43
N LYS A 221 24.36 49.81 -20.87
CA LYS A 221 23.82 48.54 -21.30
C LYS A 221 22.35 48.73 -21.74
N GLU A 222 22.09 48.34 -22.99
CA GLU A 222 20.70 48.23 -23.49
C GLU A 222 20.21 46.80 -23.30
N PHE A 223 18.97 46.63 -22.89
CA PHE A 223 18.28 45.37 -22.78
C PHE A 223 17.15 45.32 -23.83
N GLU A 224 17.06 44.20 -24.51
CA GLU A 224 15.98 43.96 -25.44
C GLU A 224 14.93 43.05 -24.78
N GLY A 225 13.63 43.35 -24.99
CA GLY A 225 12.49 42.59 -24.54
C GLY A 225 11.38 42.55 -25.61
N THR A 226 10.40 41.70 -25.40
CA THR A 226 9.21 41.58 -26.24
C THR A 226 7.96 41.59 -25.38
#